data_ddd6d9983ce50f32bcb3ea0cc14a6dba
#
_entry.id   ddd6d9983ce50f32bcb3ea0cc14a6dba
#
_cell.length_a   1.000
_cell.length_b   1.000
_cell.length_c   1.000
_cell.angle_alpha   90.00
_cell.angle_beta   90.00
_cell.angle_gamma   90.00
#
_symmetry.space_group_name_H-M   'P 1'
#
loop_
_entity.id
_entity.type
_entity.pdbx_description
1 polymer ?
#
loop_
_entity_poly.entity_id
_entity_poly.type
_entity_poly.pdbx_seq_one_letter_code
_entity_poly.pdbx_strand_id
1 'polypeptide(L)'
;MISINVNTLILRPVWEAFDYITKPENNSRWQYGSLETVQISDGGMRVGTLFSSFGHFMGRRIQSSFEVTEFKTNESFGFETISGPIQLQTSYSFEAADRGTHIIASSLINPGGFFKLVDPIVARVAKKQYKENLTRLKKLLETREIIYNR
;
A
#
# COMPACT_ATOMS: atom_id res chain seq x y z
N MET A 1 -13.58 -14.25 -1.68
CA MET A 1 -12.26 -13.60 -1.60
C MET A 1 -11.98 -12.82 -2.88
N ILE A 2 -11.46 -11.61 -2.72
CA ILE A 2 -11.21 -10.72 -3.84
C ILE A 2 -9.71 -10.69 -4.10
N SER A 3 -9.31 -10.87 -5.36
CA SER A 3 -7.91 -10.82 -5.75
C SER A 3 -7.69 -9.61 -6.65
N ILE A 4 -6.72 -8.78 -6.29
CA ILE A 4 -6.37 -7.57 -7.05
C ILE A 4 -4.91 -7.66 -7.43
N ASN A 5 -4.61 -7.34 -8.69
CA ASN A 5 -3.24 -7.28 -9.17
C ASN A 5 -3.14 -6.10 -10.13
N VAL A 6 -2.37 -5.09 -9.75
CA VAL A 6 -2.14 -3.90 -10.56
C VAL A 6 -0.67 -3.57 -10.58
N ASN A 7 -0.23 -2.83 -11.58
CA ASN A 7 1.19 -2.51 -11.69
C ASN A 7 1.37 -1.15 -12.34
N THR A 8 2.57 -0.60 -12.19
CA THR A 8 2.94 0.66 -12.81
C THR A 8 4.45 0.74 -12.97
N LEU A 9 4.89 1.57 -13.90
CA LEU A 9 6.30 1.88 -14.07
C LEU A 9 6.51 3.30 -13.55
N ILE A 10 7.39 3.47 -12.56
CA ILE A 10 7.72 4.77 -12.00
C ILE A 10 9.14 5.11 -12.41
N LEU A 11 9.33 6.30 -13.00
CA LEU A 11 10.63 6.73 -13.50
C LEU A 11 11.49 7.29 -12.37
N ARG A 12 11.75 6.44 -11.38
CA ARG A 12 12.59 6.71 -10.22
C ARG A 12 13.36 5.46 -9.84
N PRO A 13 14.52 5.59 -9.21
CA PRO A 13 15.31 4.42 -8.79
C PRO A 13 14.54 3.53 -7.81
N VAL A 14 14.85 2.24 -7.82
CA VAL A 14 14.13 1.28 -6.98
C VAL A 14 14.25 1.63 -5.50
N TRP A 15 15.39 2.11 -5.04
CA TRP A 15 15.58 2.45 -3.63
C TRP A 15 14.65 3.59 -3.20
N GLU A 16 14.39 4.53 -4.09
CA GLU A 16 13.54 5.67 -3.76
C GLU A 16 12.08 5.24 -3.65
N ALA A 17 11.61 4.44 -4.60
CA ALA A 17 10.24 3.92 -4.58
C ALA A 17 10.02 3.01 -3.36
N PHE A 18 10.98 2.14 -3.09
CA PHE A 18 10.90 1.23 -1.95
C PHE A 18 10.88 1.99 -0.63
N ASP A 19 11.79 2.95 -0.48
CA ASP A 19 11.86 3.76 0.74
C ASP A 19 10.54 4.49 1.00
N TYR A 20 9.95 5.05 -0.05
CA TYR A 20 8.72 5.82 0.09
C TYR A 20 7.55 4.93 0.49
N ILE A 21 7.39 3.78 -0.16
CA ILE A 21 6.26 2.88 0.09
C ILE A 21 6.35 2.23 1.46
N THR A 22 7.56 1.95 1.94
CA THR A 22 7.73 1.24 3.21
C THR A 22 7.66 2.14 4.43
N LYS A 23 7.39 3.43 4.25
CA LYS A 23 7.17 4.34 5.37
C LYS A 23 5.67 4.57 5.54
N PRO A 24 5.06 3.98 6.58
CA PRO A 24 3.60 4.06 6.75
C PRO A 24 3.06 5.48 6.80
N GLU A 25 3.84 6.42 7.34
CA GLU A 25 3.41 7.82 7.43
C GLU A 25 3.20 8.47 6.07
N ASN A 26 3.71 7.87 5.00
CA ASN A 26 3.49 8.38 3.65
C ASN A 26 2.17 7.91 3.05
N ASN A 27 1.53 6.89 3.64
CA ASN A 27 0.34 6.27 3.03
C ASN A 27 -0.78 7.26 2.74
N SER A 28 -1.02 8.22 3.63
CA SER A 28 -2.09 9.19 3.42
C SER A 28 -1.84 10.11 2.23
N ARG A 29 -0.62 10.15 1.73
CA ARG A 29 -0.26 11.02 0.61
C ARG A 29 -0.57 10.39 -0.73
N TRP A 30 -0.61 9.06 -0.80
CA TRP A 30 -0.82 8.39 -2.08
C TRP A 30 -1.95 7.37 -2.08
N GLN A 31 -2.44 6.93 -0.91
CA GLN A 31 -3.52 5.96 -0.85
C GLN A 31 -4.85 6.67 -0.61
N TYR A 32 -5.77 6.49 -1.55
CA TYR A 32 -7.09 7.08 -1.46
C TYR A 32 -7.83 6.55 -0.24
N GLY A 33 -8.41 7.46 0.54
CA GLY A 33 -9.17 7.07 1.73
C GLY A 33 -8.34 6.88 2.98
N SER A 34 -7.02 6.88 2.90
CA SER A 34 -6.16 6.76 4.07
C SER A 34 -5.97 8.12 4.71
N LEU A 35 -6.33 8.26 5.98
CA LEU A 35 -6.17 9.51 6.71
C LEU A 35 -4.89 9.54 7.53
N GLU A 36 -4.56 8.40 8.17
CA GLU A 36 -3.38 8.34 9.01
C GLU A 36 -2.89 6.91 9.13
N THR A 37 -1.59 6.71 9.09
CA THR A 37 -0.98 5.41 9.35
C THR A 37 0.24 5.64 10.23
N VAL A 38 0.33 4.90 11.35
CA VAL A 38 1.42 5.05 12.29
C VAL A 38 2.00 3.68 12.63
N GLN A 39 3.33 3.64 12.81
CA GLN A 39 3.99 2.44 13.27
C GLN A 39 3.78 2.31 14.78
N ILE A 40 3.34 1.13 15.21
CA ILE A 40 3.05 0.86 16.61
C ILE A 40 4.28 0.29 17.32
N SER A 41 4.95 -0.66 16.69
CA SER A 41 6.13 -1.29 17.29
C SER A 41 7.38 -0.45 17.06
N ASP A 42 8.34 -0.59 17.96
CA ASP A 42 9.60 0.16 17.89
C ASP A 42 10.55 -0.42 16.86
N GLY A 43 11.53 0.40 16.47
CA GLY A 43 12.59 -0.05 15.59
C GLY A 43 12.32 0.23 14.13
N GLY A 44 13.25 -0.19 13.27
CA GLY A 44 13.11 -0.04 11.84
C GLY A 44 12.08 -0.98 11.25
N MET A 45 11.63 -0.67 10.07
CA MET A 45 10.67 -1.50 9.35
C MET A 45 11.29 -2.86 9.04
N ARG A 46 10.59 -3.94 9.39
CA ARG A 46 11.05 -5.32 9.18
C ARG A 46 9.87 -6.27 9.31
N VAL A 47 10.09 -7.53 9.00
CA VAL A 47 9.06 -8.55 9.26
C VAL A 47 8.72 -8.54 10.75
N GLY A 48 7.43 -8.53 11.05
CA GLY A 48 6.94 -8.43 12.42
C GLY A 48 6.60 -7.02 12.88
N THR A 49 6.99 -6.00 12.11
CA THR A 49 6.63 -4.62 12.46
C THR A 49 5.11 -4.47 12.43
N LEU A 50 4.58 -3.78 13.45
CA LEU A 50 3.15 -3.53 13.56
C LEU A 50 2.84 -2.08 13.25
N PHE A 51 1.77 -1.84 12.50
CA PHE A 51 1.31 -0.48 12.25
C PHE A 51 -0.22 -0.44 12.21
N SER A 52 -0.76 0.75 12.44
CA SER A 52 -2.20 0.98 12.50
C SER A 52 -2.58 2.00 11.46
N SER A 53 -3.72 1.80 10.81
CA SER A 53 -4.21 2.69 9.78
C SER A 53 -5.64 3.08 10.06
N PHE A 54 -5.96 4.33 9.73
CA PHE A 54 -7.25 4.92 9.95
C PHE A 54 -7.67 5.66 8.68
N GLY A 55 -8.88 5.42 8.21
CA GLY A 55 -9.34 6.05 6.99
C GLY A 55 -10.81 5.75 6.72
N HIS A 56 -11.20 5.90 5.47
CA HIS A 56 -12.58 5.65 5.01
C HIS A 56 -12.59 4.72 3.81
N PHE A 57 -13.58 3.86 3.76
CA PHE A 57 -13.82 3.01 2.60
C PHE A 57 -15.33 2.89 2.39
N MET A 58 -15.80 3.25 1.19
CA MET A 58 -17.22 3.23 0.83
C MET A 58 -18.07 4.00 1.85
N GLY A 59 -17.57 5.18 2.26
CA GLY A 59 -18.29 6.05 3.19
C GLY A 59 -18.24 5.62 4.64
N ARG A 60 -17.55 4.53 4.96
CA ARG A 60 -17.46 4.04 6.33
C ARG A 60 -16.06 4.25 6.88
N ARG A 61 -16.02 4.60 8.16
CA ARG A 61 -14.78 4.80 8.88
C ARG A 61 -14.16 3.43 9.19
N ILE A 62 -12.89 3.27 8.89
CA ILE A 62 -12.19 2.01 9.08
C ILE A 62 -10.92 2.24 9.86
N GLN A 63 -10.73 1.43 10.90
CA GLN A 63 -9.49 1.38 11.63
C GLN A 63 -9.00 -0.06 11.61
N SER A 64 -7.73 -0.25 11.25
CA SER A 64 -7.15 -1.57 11.11
C SER A 64 -5.72 -1.58 11.60
N SER A 65 -5.28 -2.75 12.05
CA SER A 65 -3.89 -2.97 12.44
C SER A 65 -3.30 -4.03 11.54
N PHE A 66 -2.02 -3.90 11.24
CA PHE A 66 -1.34 -4.75 10.28
C PHE A 66 0.00 -5.21 10.82
N GLU A 67 0.46 -6.35 10.33
CA GLU A 67 1.78 -6.86 10.61
C GLU A 67 2.53 -7.06 9.31
N VAL A 68 3.78 -6.61 9.26
CA VAL A 68 4.64 -6.81 8.08
C VAL A 68 5.02 -8.28 8.01
N THR A 69 4.73 -8.91 6.88
CA THR A 69 4.99 -10.32 6.65
C THR A 69 6.13 -10.58 5.69
N GLU A 70 6.51 -9.57 4.93
CA GLU A 70 7.60 -9.70 3.95
C GLU A 70 8.34 -8.37 3.85
N PHE A 71 9.66 -8.44 3.92
CA PHE A 71 10.48 -7.24 3.81
C PHE A 71 11.86 -7.62 3.26
N LYS A 72 12.08 -7.32 1.99
CA LYS A 72 13.37 -7.50 1.35
C LYS A 72 13.73 -6.20 0.67
N THR A 73 14.80 -5.58 1.14
CA THR A 73 15.19 -4.24 0.68
C THR A 73 15.24 -4.16 -0.85
N ASN A 74 14.51 -3.19 -1.38
CA ASN A 74 14.41 -2.90 -2.81
C ASN A 74 13.83 -4.04 -3.66
N GLU A 75 13.23 -5.05 -3.02
CA GLU A 75 12.65 -6.18 -3.74
C GLU A 75 11.18 -6.41 -3.41
N SER A 76 10.82 -6.46 -2.13
CA SER A 76 9.43 -6.76 -1.77
C SER A 76 9.07 -6.24 -0.40
N PHE A 77 7.78 -5.93 -0.26
CA PHE A 77 7.19 -5.45 0.99
C PHE A 77 5.76 -5.98 1.07
N GLY A 78 5.45 -6.68 2.15
CA GLY A 78 4.12 -7.22 2.32
C GLY A 78 3.65 -7.14 3.75
N PHE A 79 2.34 -7.13 3.94
CA PHE A 79 1.73 -7.09 5.26
C PHE A 79 0.35 -7.70 5.22
N GLU A 80 -0.18 -8.02 6.40
CA GLU A 80 -1.53 -8.56 6.53
C GLU A 80 -2.26 -7.95 7.71
N THR A 81 -3.58 -7.95 7.64
CA THR A 81 -4.43 -7.43 8.70
C THR A 81 -4.39 -8.36 9.91
N ILE A 82 -4.18 -7.79 11.10
CA ILE A 82 -4.35 -8.53 12.35
C ILE A 82 -5.63 -8.12 13.07
N SER A 83 -6.16 -6.92 12.82
CA SER A 83 -7.46 -6.53 13.35
C SER A 83 -8.09 -5.50 12.42
N GLY A 84 -9.41 -5.55 12.31
CA GLY A 84 -10.17 -4.62 11.48
C GLY A 84 -11.29 -5.32 10.73
N PRO A 85 -12.18 -4.55 10.10
CA PRO A 85 -13.37 -5.11 9.45
C PRO A 85 -13.09 -5.76 8.11
N ILE A 86 -11.93 -5.48 7.50
CA ILE A 86 -11.56 -6.06 6.21
C ILE A 86 -10.24 -6.78 6.37
N GLN A 87 -10.24 -8.09 6.09
CA GLN A 87 -9.02 -8.88 6.13
C GLN A 87 -8.33 -8.78 4.78
N LEU A 88 -7.06 -8.39 4.77
CA LEU A 88 -6.32 -8.34 3.53
C LEU A 88 -4.87 -8.76 3.72
N GLN A 89 -4.30 -9.28 2.64
CA GLN A 89 -2.87 -9.54 2.51
C GLN A 89 -2.41 -8.76 1.31
N THR A 90 -1.51 -7.83 1.50
CA THR A 90 -1.00 -6.98 0.43
C THR A 90 0.49 -7.21 0.26
N SER A 91 0.92 -7.26 -0.98
CA SER A 91 2.33 -7.42 -1.32
C SER A 91 2.68 -6.49 -2.47
N TYR A 92 3.82 -5.83 -2.32
CA TYR A 92 4.42 -5.02 -3.38
C TYR A 92 5.72 -5.68 -3.80
N SER A 93 5.92 -5.85 -5.10
CA SER A 93 7.21 -6.27 -5.62
C SER A 93 7.80 -5.16 -6.47
N PHE A 94 9.11 -5.05 -6.41
CA PHE A 94 9.87 -3.97 -7.04
C PHE A 94 10.92 -4.58 -7.94
N GLU A 95 10.90 -4.18 -9.21
CA GLU A 95 11.89 -4.65 -10.17
C GLU A 95 12.53 -3.45 -10.84
N ALA A 96 13.86 -3.39 -10.84
CA ALA A 96 14.57 -2.35 -11.57
C ALA A 96 14.28 -2.50 -13.06
N ALA A 97 13.90 -1.41 -13.69
CA ALA A 97 13.61 -1.37 -15.11
C ALA A 97 14.52 -0.33 -15.75
N ASP A 98 14.45 -0.24 -17.08
CA ASP A 98 15.39 0.56 -17.85
C ASP A 98 15.53 2.00 -17.39
N ARG A 99 14.59 2.67 -16.92
CA ARG A 99 14.69 4.05 -16.43
C ARG A 99 14.01 4.26 -15.12
N GLY A 100 13.71 3.18 -14.43
CA GLY A 100 12.95 3.32 -13.21
C GLY A 100 12.68 2.00 -12.55
N THR A 101 11.48 1.90 -12.00
CA THR A 101 11.07 0.76 -11.21
C THR A 101 9.71 0.29 -11.64
N HIS A 102 9.59 -1.00 -11.92
CA HIS A 102 8.30 -1.62 -12.16
C HIS A 102 7.76 -2.12 -10.82
N ILE A 103 6.60 -1.64 -10.43
CA ILE A 103 5.98 -1.99 -9.17
C ILE A 103 4.72 -2.80 -9.45
N ILE A 104 4.62 -3.95 -8.80
CA ILE A 104 3.44 -4.80 -8.87
C ILE A 104 2.81 -4.85 -7.49
N ALA A 105 1.55 -4.44 -7.40
CA ALA A 105 0.79 -4.48 -6.16
C ALA A 105 -0.25 -5.58 -6.26
N SER A 106 -0.21 -6.51 -5.32
CA SER A 106 -1.13 -7.63 -5.26
C SER A 106 -1.82 -7.64 -3.91
N SER A 107 -3.11 -7.94 -3.90
CA SER A 107 -3.84 -8.00 -2.65
C SER A 107 -4.91 -9.08 -2.70
N LEU A 108 -5.02 -9.82 -1.60
CA LEU A 108 -6.14 -10.73 -1.38
C LEU A 108 -6.99 -10.09 -0.29
N ILE A 109 -8.26 -9.86 -0.60
CA ILE A 109 -9.17 -9.15 0.28
C ILE A 109 -10.34 -10.04 0.65
N ASN A 110 -10.59 -10.17 1.95
CA ASN A 110 -11.74 -10.90 2.46
C ASN A 110 -12.58 -9.94 3.28
N PRO A 111 -13.62 -9.33 2.68
CA PRO A 111 -14.43 -8.36 3.42
C PRO A 111 -15.26 -9.04 4.50
N GLY A 112 -15.47 -8.31 5.61
CA GLY A 112 -16.31 -8.78 6.69
C GLY A 112 -17.47 -7.82 6.93
N GLY A 113 -18.43 -8.26 7.75
CA GLY A 113 -19.54 -7.41 8.16
C GLY A 113 -20.33 -6.84 6.99
N PHE A 114 -20.56 -5.53 7.04
CA PHE A 114 -21.28 -4.83 5.99
C PHE A 114 -20.67 -5.07 4.60
N PHE A 115 -19.33 -5.05 4.53
CA PHE A 115 -18.65 -5.16 3.25
C PHE A 115 -18.83 -6.52 2.59
N LYS A 116 -19.06 -7.56 3.39
CA LYS A 116 -19.31 -8.89 2.85
C LYS A 116 -20.64 -8.94 2.10
N LEU A 117 -21.63 -8.16 2.57
CA LEU A 117 -22.94 -8.12 1.94
C LEU A 117 -22.92 -7.48 0.57
N VAL A 118 -21.93 -6.61 0.30
CA VAL A 118 -21.79 -5.89 -0.96
C VAL A 118 -20.51 -6.27 -1.69
N ASP A 119 -20.11 -7.53 -1.56
CA ASP A 119 -18.85 -8.05 -2.07
C ASP A 119 -18.52 -7.66 -3.53
N PRO A 120 -19.43 -7.82 -4.50
CA PRO A 120 -19.11 -7.41 -5.88
C PRO A 120 -18.81 -5.93 -6.02
N ILE A 121 -19.46 -5.10 -5.20
CA ILE A 121 -19.21 -3.66 -5.21
C ILE A 121 -17.87 -3.36 -4.59
N VAL A 122 -17.54 -4.05 -3.49
CA VAL A 122 -16.24 -3.92 -2.84
C VAL A 122 -15.11 -4.25 -3.82
N ALA A 123 -15.26 -5.34 -4.56
CA ALA A 123 -14.25 -5.74 -5.54
C ALA A 123 -13.99 -4.65 -6.57
N ARG A 124 -15.07 -4.05 -7.10
CA ARG A 124 -14.96 -3.00 -8.11
C ARG A 124 -14.31 -1.75 -7.56
N VAL A 125 -14.76 -1.31 -6.38
CA VAL A 125 -14.25 -0.09 -5.77
C VAL A 125 -12.78 -0.27 -5.37
N ALA A 126 -12.44 -1.41 -4.78
CA ALA A 126 -11.07 -1.66 -4.35
C ALA A 126 -10.11 -1.71 -5.54
N LYS A 127 -10.50 -2.38 -6.62
CA LYS A 127 -9.65 -2.46 -7.81
C LYS A 127 -9.40 -1.08 -8.39
N LYS A 128 -10.43 -0.25 -8.45
CA LYS A 128 -10.30 1.12 -8.94
C LYS A 128 -9.37 1.92 -8.04
N GLN A 129 -9.53 1.80 -6.73
CA GLN A 129 -8.69 2.51 -5.78
C GLN A 129 -7.22 2.10 -5.89
N TYR A 130 -6.95 0.81 -6.03
CA TYR A 130 -5.57 0.33 -6.18
C TYR A 130 -4.90 0.93 -7.41
N LYS A 131 -5.63 0.99 -8.52
CA LYS A 131 -5.10 1.61 -9.74
C LYS A 131 -4.85 3.10 -9.54
N GLU A 132 -5.80 3.79 -8.93
CA GLU A 132 -5.66 5.23 -8.68
C GLU A 132 -4.55 5.53 -7.70
N ASN A 133 -4.37 4.66 -6.70
CA ASN A 133 -3.30 4.82 -5.74
C ASN A 133 -1.93 4.74 -6.43
N LEU A 134 -1.74 3.75 -7.30
CA LEU A 134 -0.48 3.63 -8.03
C LEU A 134 -0.26 4.81 -8.98
N THR A 135 -1.31 5.29 -9.62
CA THR A 135 -1.22 6.46 -10.48
C THR A 135 -0.81 7.69 -9.68
N ARG A 136 -1.39 7.86 -8.49
CA ARG A 136 -1.04 8.96 -7.61
C ARG A 136 0.40 8.84 -7.12
N LEU A 137 0.81 7.65 -6.74
CA LEU A 137 2.18 7.38 -6.31
C LEU A 137 3.17 7.72 -7.42
N LYS A 138 2.90 7.28 -8.62
CA LYS A 138 3.73 7.56 -9.80
C LYS A 138 3.87 9.07 -10.00
N LYS A 139 2.77 9.79 -10.02
CA LYS A 139 2.78 11.22 -10.22
C LYS A 139 3.57 11.92 -9.11
N LEU A 140 3.35 11.51 -7.88
CA LEU A 140 3.99 12.12 -6.72
C LEU A 140 5.50 11.91 -6.76
N LEU A 141 5.95 10.70 -7.03
CA LEU A 141 7.39 10.42 -7.04
C LEU A 141 8.09 11.04 -8.25
N GLU A 142 7.45 11.01 -9.42
CA GLU A 142 8.07 11.55 -10.63
C GLU A 142 8.13 13.06 -10.66
N THR A 143 7.27 13.73 -9.90
CA THR A 143 7.29 15.20 -9.86
C THR A 143 8.04 15.74 -8.65
N ARG A 144 8.57 14.87 -7.76
CA ARG A 144 9.36 15.33 -6.64
C ARG A 144 10.62 16.00 -7.10
N GLU A 145 10.90 17.13 -6.46
CA GLU A 145 12.14 17.82 -6.73
C GLU A 145 13.28 17.03 -6.09
N ILE A 146 14.34 16.83 -6.86
CA ILE A 146 15.50 16.15 -6.35
C ILE A 146 16.46 17.17 -5.87
N ILE A 147 16.56 17.33 -4.61
CA ILE A 147 17.35 18.34 -4.06
C ILE A 147 18.61 17.86 -3.64
N TYR A 148 18.88 16.91 -3.64
CA TYR A 148 20.01 16.56 -3.12
C TYR A 148 20.93 16.28 -3.85
N ASN A 149 21.02 16.25 -3.89
CA ASN A 149 21.70 15.96 -4.31
C ASN A 149 22.67 16.30 -4.19
N ARG A 150 22.48 16.41 -3.90
CA ARG A 150 23.34 16.85 -3.78
C ARG A 150 24.21 16.55 -2.97
#